data_146ebc8ffd275092e3b77fb2be4aaeb3
#
_entry.id   146ebc8ffd275092e3b77fb2be4aaeb3
#
_cell.length_a   1.000
_cell.length_b   1.000
_cell.length_c   1.000
_cell.angle_alpha   90.00
_cell.angle_beta   90.00
_cell.angle_gamma   90.00
#
_symmetry.space_group_name_H-M   'P 1'
#
loop_
_entity.id
_entity.type
_entity.pdbx_description
1 polymer ?
#
loop_
_entity_poly.entity_id
_entity_poly.type
_entity_poly.pdbx_seq_one_letter_code
_entity_poly.pdbx_strand_id
1 'polypeptide(L)'
;MSQNKDRPVVFVVEDGDGTRQLSCLVLESYGFTCRSAGSVEEALTLIESDPRVDVLFSDIHFPGGLTGVDLALKTAHAPYNLPVLLTSGLAVEYVEEILPDGVAFLEKPYTPEQLLTAIRSVMAKRRVLATPGV
;
A
#
# COMPACT_ATOMS: atom_id res chain seq x y z
N MET A 1 -12.72 -10.38 -21.94
CA MET A 1 -11.52 -9.92 -21.85
C MET A 1 -11.12 -9.50 -20.53
N SER A 2 -10.44 -10.21 -19.93
CA SER A 2 -10.20 -9.93 -18.56
C SER A 2 -8.75 -9.64 -18.33
N GLN A 3 -8.27 -8.68 -19.05
CA GLN A 3 -6.90 -8.24 -18.84
C GLN A 3 -6.64 -7.80 -17.41
N ASN A 4 -7.71 -7.31 -16.75
CA ASN A 4 -7.56 -6.87 -15.36
C ASN A 4 -7.20 -8.02 -14.41
N LYS A 5 -7.50 -9.25 -14.78
CA LYS A 5 -7.15 -10.39 -13.95
C LYS A 5 -5.65 -10.56 -13.79
N ASP A 6 -4.91 -10.16 -14.82
CA ASP A 6 -3.47 -10.36 -14.82
C ASP A 6 -2.70 -9.18 -14.26
N ARG A 7 -3.40 -8.10 -13.90
CA ARG A 7 -2.76 -6.91 -13.37
C ARG A 7 -2.71 -6.98 -11.86
N PRO A 8 -1.54 -6.72 -11.28
CA PRO A 8 -1.46 -6.64 -9.81
C PRO A 8 -2.34 -5.52 -9.29
N VAL A 9 -2.92 -5.75 -8.13
CA VAL A 9 -3.82 -4.78 -7.50
C VAL A 9 -3.06 -4.02 -6.42
N VAL A 10 -3.02 -2.70 -6.55
CA VAL A 10 -2.50 -1.81 -5.52
C VAL A 10 -3.70 -1.15 -4.85
N PHE A 11 -3.75 -1.21 -3.53
CA PHE A 11 -4.81 -0.55 -2.77
C PHE A 11 -4.24 0.71 -2.12
N VAL A 12 -4.75 1.87 -2.54
CA VAL A 12 -4.25 3.18 -2.09
C VAL A 12 -5.16 3.72 -0.99
N VAL A 13 -4.57 4.10 0.15
CA VAL A 13 -5.32 4.69 1.25
C VAL A 13 -4.80 6.10 1.49
N GLU A 14 -5.62 7.09 1.18
CA GLU A 14 -5.24 8.49 1.19
C GLU A 14 -6.50 9.34 1.40
N ASP A 15 -6.47 10.23 2.39
CA ASP A 15 -7.66 11.01 2.70
C ASP A 15 -7.93 12.17 1.73
N GLY A 16 -6.91 12.67 1.04
CA GLY A 16 -7.08 13.72 0.04
C GLY A 16 -7.61 13.15 -1.26
N ASP A 17 -8.80 13.59 -1.67
CA ASP A 17 -9.44 13.05 -2.89
C ASP A 17 -8.57 13.23 -4.13
N GLY A 18 -8.02 14.42 -4.30
CA GLY A 18 -7.20 14.70 -5.49
C GLY A 18 -5.93 13.87 -5.50
N THR A 19 -5.26 13.79 -4.36
CA THR A 19 -4.04 13.00 -4.24
C THR A 19 -4.32 11.52 -4.47
N ARG A 20 -5.42 11.03 -3.91
CA ARG A 20 -5.81 9.62 -4.08
C ARG A 20 -6.07 9.30 -5.55
N GLN A 21 -6.82 10.17 -6.23
CA GLN A 21 -7.13 9.98 -7.65
C GLN A 21 -5.87 10.02 -8.50
N LEU A 22 -4.98 10.95 -8.20
CA LEU A 22 -3.73 11.08 -8.96
C LEU A 22 -2.86 9.83 -8.78
N SER A 23 -2.74 9.34 -7.55
CA SER A 23 -1.98 8.12 -7.30
C SER A 23 -2.53 6.95 -8.10
N CYS A 24 -3.85 6.81 -8.14
CA CYS A 24 -4.48 5.73 -8.90
C CYS A 24 -4.22 5.89 -10.40
N LEU A 25 -4.32 7.10 -10.92
CA LEU A 25 -4.04 7.32 -12.35
C LEU A 25 -2.60 6.96 -12.70
N VAL A 26 -1.65 7.35 -11.85
CA VAL A 26 -0.24 7.03 -12.09
C VAL A 26 -0.04 5.52 -12.08
N LEU A 27 -0.56 4.83 -11.07
CA LEU A 27 -0.38 3.39 -10.96
C LEU A 27 -1.05 2.65 -12.11
N GLU A 28 -2.24 3.09 -12.51
CA GLU A 28 -2.93 2.46 -13.64
C GLU A 28 -2.16 2.66 -14.94
N SER A 29 -1.49 3.79 -15.10
CA SER A 29 -0.69 4.04 -16.29
C SER A 29 0.53 3.10 -16.37
N TYR A 30 0.94 2.54 -15.25
CA TYR A 30 2.04 1.57 -15.21
C TYR A 30 1.53 0.12 -15.24
N GLY A 31 0.24 -0.08 -15.46
CA GLY A 31 -0.31 -1.43 -15.63
C GLY A 31 -0.87 -2.08 -14.40
N PHE A 32 -1.03 -1.34 -13.30
CA PHE A 32 -1.67 -1.88 -12.10
C PHE A 32 -3.17 -1.65 -12.15
N THR A 33 -3.90 -2.48 -11.43
CA THR A 33 -5.29 -2.20 -11.09
C THR A 33 -5.27 -1.46 -9.76
N CYS A 34 -5.99 -0.36 -9.65
CA CYS A 34 -5.98 0.45 -8.44
C CYS A 34 -7.34 0.42 -7.76
N ARG A 35 -7.31 0.06 -6.47
CA ARG A 35 -8.45 0.22 -5.57
C ARG A 35 -8.07 1.30 -4.57
N SER A 36 -9.04 1.96 -3.95
CA SER A 36 -8.67 3.02 -3.02
C SER A 36 -9.74 3.26 -1.96
N ALA A 37 -9.31 3.92 -0.89
CA ALA A 37 -10.18 4.33 0.20
C ALA A 37 -9.65 5.64 0.78
N GLY A 38 -10.54 6.40 1.41
CA GLY A 38 -10.20 7.68 2.00
C GLY A 38 -9.82 7.61 3.47
N SER A 39 -9.95 6.44 4.09
CA SER A 39 -9.60 6.24 5.49
C SER A 39 -9.17 4.81 5.70
N VAL A 40 -8.50 4.57 6.83
CA VAL A 40 -8.07 3.21 7.20
C VAL A 40 -9.29 2.34 7.48
N GLU A 41 -10.30 2.90 8.13
CA GLU A 41 -11.52 2.15 8.44
C GLU A 41 -12.22 1.68 7.18
N GLU A 42 -12.34 2.56 6.20
CA GLU A 42 -12.94 2.21 4.92
C GLU A 42 -12.11 1.15 4.20
N ALA A 43 -10.79 1.30 4.22
CA ALA A 43 -9.89 0.33 3.58
C ALA A 43 -10.07 -1.05 4.19
N LEU A 44 -10.12 -1.15 5.50
CA LEU A 44 -10.28 -2.44 6.18
C LEU A 44 -11.61 -3.09 5.80
N THR A 45 -12.67 -2.31 5.73
CA THR A 45 -13.99 -2.83 5.33
C THR A 45 -13.95 -3.37 3.90
N LEU A 46 -13.32 -2.63 2.99
CA LEU A 46 -13.27 -3.03 1.58
C LEU A 46 -12.36 -4.25 1.39
N ILE A 47 -11.25 -4.33 2.11
CA ILE A 47 -10.35 -5.47 2.02
C ILE A 47 -11.00 -6.72 2.59
N GLU A 48 -11.77 -6.57 3.66
CA GLU A 48 -12.47 -7.70 4.26
C GLU A 48 -13.51 -8.28 3.31
N SER A 49 -14.24 -7.42 2.61
CA SER A 49 -15.27 -7.89 1.67
C SER A 49 -14.68 -8.40 0.36
N ASP A 50 -13.51 -7.92 -0.02
CA ASP A 50 -12.84 -8.36 -1.24
C ASP A 50 -11.32 -8.29 -1.01
N PRO A 51 -10.69 -9.41 -0.66
CA PRO A 51 -9.28 -9.41 -0.25
C PRO A 51 -8.29 -9.40 -1.41
N ARG A 52 -8.72 -9.11 -2.63
CA ARG A 52 -7.80 -9.07 -3.78
C ARG A 52 -6.96 -7.81 -3.71
N VAL A 53 -5.81 -7.89 -3.08
CA VAL A 53 -4.82 -6.82 -2.96
C VAL A 53 -3.44 -7.46 -3.03
N ASP A 54 -2.59 -6.93 -3.88
CA ASP A 54 -1.20 -7.40 -3.99
C ASP A 54 -0.25 -6.52 -3.21
N VAL A 55 -0.54 -5.22 -3.11
CA VAL A 55 0.25 -4.27 -2.33
C VAL A 55 -0.69 -3.23 -1.74
N LEU A 56 -0.44 -2.89 -0.49
CA LEU A 56 -1.17 -1.84 0.20
C LEU A 56 -0.26 -0.61 0.30
N PHE A 57 -0.70 0.51 -0.26
CA PHE A 57 0.04 1.76 -0.24
C PHE A 57 -0.76 2.80 0.51
N SER A 58 -0.25 3.27 1.65
CA SER A 58 -1.02 4.13 2.55
C SER A 58 -0.20 5.25 3.13
N ASP A 59 -0.84 6.41 3.32
CA ASP A 59 -0.30 7.43 4.22
C ASP A 59 -0.24 6.87 5.63
N ILE A 60 0.68 7.41 6.41
CA ILE A 60 0.73 7.09 7.84
C ILE A 60 -0.33 7.90 8.60
N HIS A 61 -0.46 9.19 8.27
CA HIS A 61 -1.28 10.11 9.06
C HIS A 61 -2.63 10.36 8.43
N PHE A 62 -3.69 10.23 9.24
CA PHE A 62 -5.06 10.52 8.85
C PHE A 62 -5.71 11.36 9.95
N PRO A 63 -6.65 12.26 9.62
CA PRO A 63 -7.33 13.07 10.62
C PRO A 63 -8.26 12.18 11.45
N GLY A 64 -7.95 12.02 12.73
CA GLY A 64 -8.72 11.16 13.62
C GLY A 64 -8.58 9.69 13.24
N GLY A 65 -9.16 8.81 14.03
CA GLY A 65 -9.24 7.40 13.69
C GLY A 65 -7.92 6.67 13.62
N LEU A 66 -7.91 5.62 12.82
CA LEU A 66 -6.75 4.74 12.68
C LEU A 66 -5.71 5.34 11.74
N THR A 67 -4.45 4.98 11.96
CA THR A 67 -3.31 5.43 11.14
C THR A 67 -2.89 4.35 10.15
N GLY A 68 -1.98 4.73 9.24
CA GLY A 68 -1.38 3.77 8.33
C GLY A 68 -0.59 2.69 9.06
N VAL A 69 0.01 3.02 10.21
CA VAL A 69 0.70 2.02 11.02
C VAL A 69 -0.30 1.01 11.56
N ASP A 70 -1.45 1.49 12.04
CA ASP A 70 -2.54 0.58 12.48
C ASP A 70 -2.96 -0.35 11.35
N LEU A 71 -3.10 0.20 10.15
CA LEU A 71 -3.48 -0.58 8.98
C LEU A 71 -2.44 -1.67 8.69
N ALA A 72 -1.16 -1.30 8.73
CA ALA A 72 -0.09 -2.26 8.49
C ALA A 72 -0.09 -3.37 9.53
N LEU A 73 -0.27 -3.01 10.80
CA LEU A 73 -0.30 -4.01 11.87
C LEU A 73 -1.45 -5.01 11.68
N LYS A 74 -2.58 -4.55 11.14
CA LYS A 74 -3.74 -5.43 10.95
C LYS A 74 -3.64 -6.27 9.68
N THR A 75 -2.94 -5.79 8.66
CA THR A 75 -2.95 -6.45 7.35
C THR A 75 -1.67 -7.19 7.01
N ALA A 76 -0.58 -6.94 7.71
CA ALA A 76 0.68 -7.64 7.45
C ALA A 76 0.70 -9.06 8.02
N HIS A 77 -0.33 -9.44 8.76
CA HIS A 77 -0.45 -10.76 9.37
C HIS A 77 -1.61 -11.53 8.78
N ALA A 78 -1.67 -12.84 9.11
CA ALA A 78 -2.78 -13.68 8.69
C ALA A 78 -4.12 -13.04 9.13
N PRO A 79 -5.17 -13.21 8.33
CA PRO A 79 -5.22 -13.97 7.08
C PRO A 79 -4.74 -13.21 5.85
N TYR A 80 -4.44 -11.91 5.98
CA TYR A 80 -4.17 -11.07 4.82
C TYR A 80 -2.73 -11.21 4.31
N ASN A 81 -1.75 -11.09 5.21
CA ASN A 81 -0.33 -11.19 4.88
C ASN A 81 0.05 -10.27 3.71
N LEU A 82 -0.41 -9.02 3.75
CA LEU A 82 -0.21 -8.09 2.65
C LEU A 82 1.14 -7.38 2.75
N PRO A 83 1.83 -7.21 1.61
CA PRO A 83 2.96 -6.28 1.56
C PRO A 83 2.43 -4.86 1.73
N VAL A 84 3.09 -4.08 2.60
CA VAL A 84 2.64 -2.73 2.90
C VAL A 84 3.76 -1.74 2.66
N LEU A 85 3.42 -0.67 1.94
CA LEU A 85 4.28 0.49 1.71
C LEU A 85 3.60 1.68 2.33
N LEU A 86 4.25 2.29 3.32
CA LEU A 86 3.73 3.49 3.97
C LEU A 86 4.46 4.73 3.45
N THR A 87 3.80 5.88 3.50
CA THR A 87 4.38 7.14 3.06
C THR A 87 4.03 8.26 4.02
N SER A 88 4.92 9.24 4.14
CA SER A 88 4.74 10.39 5.01
C SER A 88 5.67 11.50 4.56
N GLY A 89 5.31 12.75 4.91
CA GLY A 89 6.20 13.88 4.73
C GLY A 89 7.26 14.01 5.81
N LEU A 90 7.20 13.15 6.84
CA LEU A 90 8.23 13.14 7.87
C LEU A 90 9.48 12.44 7.36
N ALA A 91 10.64 12.86 7.87
CA ALA A 91 11.90 12.24 7.51
C ALA A 91 11.93 10.79 8.00
N VAL A 92 12.65 9.95 7.27
CA VAL A 92 12.72 8.51 7.57
C VAL A 92 13.21 8.25 8.99
N GLU A 93 14.10 9.11 9.50
CA GLU A 93 14.63 8.96 10.85
C GLU A 93 13.55 8.96 11.92
N TYR A 94 12.51 9.77 11.71
CA TYR A 94 11.40 9.83 12.65
C TYR A 94 10.43 8.68 12.48
N VAL A 95 10.35 8.15 11.27
CA VAL A 95 9.40 7.11 10.94
C VAL A 95 9.92 5.72 11.35
N GLU A 96 11.24 5.51 11.32
CA GLU A 96 11.83 4.22 11.63
C GLU A 96 11.40 3.66 12.97
N GLU A 97 11.18 4.53 13.94
CA GLU A 97 10.80 4.09 15.29
C GLU A 97 9.38 3.53 15.35
N ILE A 98 8.53 3.91 14.40
CA ILE A 98 7.13 3.49 14.43
C ILE A 98 6.77 2.49 13.35
N LEU A 99 7.69 2.21 12.40
CA LEU A 99 7.41 1.25 11.33
C LEU A 99 7.40 -0.17 11.87
N PRO A 100 6.33 -0.92 11.60
CA PRO A 100 6.35 -2.35 11.92
C PRO A 100 7.40 -3.09 11.10
N ASP A 101 7.88 -4.20 11.63
CA ASP A 101 8.85 -5.03 10.92
C ASP A 101 8.29 -5.46 9.58
N GLY A 102 9.12 -5.40 8.55
CA GLY A 102 8.75 -5.85 7.22
C GLY A 102 7.94 -4.87 6.41
N VAL A 103 7.60 -3.72 6.98
CA VAL A 103 6.83 -2.68 6.28
C VAL A 103 7.81 -1.70 5.64
N ALA A 104 7.59 -1.40 4.37
CA ALA A 104 8.45 -0.48 3.62
C ALA A 104 7.95 0.97 3.77
N PHE A 105 8.83 1.92 3.49
CA PHE A 105 8.51 3.34 3.63
C PHE A 105 9.04 4.13 2.44
N LEU A 106 8.24 5.09 1.98
CA LEU A 106 8.61 6.01 0.90
C LEU A 106 8.35 7.43 1.38
N GLU A 107 9.41 8.25 1.45
CA GLU A 107 9.32 9.61 1.95
C GLU A 107 8.74 10.55 0.88
N LYS A 108 7.84 11.45 1.29
CA LYS A 108 7.32 12.50 0.41
C LYS A 108 8.28 13.68 0.40
N PRO A 109 8.41 14.41 -0.73
CA PRO A 109 7.75 14.12 -2.01
C PRO A 109 8.47 13.03 -2.78
N TYR A 110 7.74 12.29 -3.58
CA TYR A 110 8.32 11.24 -4.43
C TYR A 110 7.86 11.42 -5.87
N THR A 111 8.69 10.92 -6.79
CA THR A 111 8.34 10.92 -8.21
C THR A 111 7.51 9.67 -8.53
N PRO A 112 6.79 9.67 -9.67
CA PRO A 112 6.12 8.45 -10.12
C PRO A 112 7.06 7.26 -10.23
N GLU A 113 8.29 7.48 -10.70
CA GLU A 113 9.28 6.41 -10.82
C GLU A 113 9.70 5.86 -9.46
N GLN A 114 9.84 6.74 -8.47
CA GLN A 114 10.18 6.31 -7.12
C GLN A 114 9.05 5.48 -6.52
N LEU A 115 7.80 5.89 -6.74
CA LEU A 115 6.65 5.12 -6.29
C LEU A 115 6.62 3.74 -6.94
N LEU A 116 6.80 3.70 -8.26
CA LEU A 116 6.80 2.44 -9.00
C LEU A 116 7.88 1.50 -8.50
N THR A 117 9.10 2.03 -8.30
CA THR A 117 10.21 1.22 -7.80
C THR A 117 9.90 0.65 -6.41
N ALA A 118 9.34 1.48 -5.53
CA ALA A 118 8.99 1.04 -4.18
C ALA A 118 7.91 -0.03 -4.20
N ILE A 119 6.87 0.16 -5.01
CA ILE A 119 5.79 -0.82 -5.15
C ILE A 119 6.34 -2.16 -5.65
N ARG A 120 7.17 -2.13 -6.68
CA ARG A 120 7.74 -3.36 -7.23
C ARG A 120 8.66 -4.05 -6.24
N SER A 121 9.42 -3.29 -5.46
CA SER A 121 10.29 -3.84 -4.44
C SER A 121 9.51 -4.59 -3.38
N VAL A 122 8.41 -4.01 -2.92
CA VAL A 122 7.57 -4.62 -1.90
C VAL A 122 6.93 -5.90 -2.44
N MET A 123 6.45 -5.86 -3.69
CA MET A 123 5.87 -7.04 -4.33
C MET A 123 6.88 -8.17 -4.49
N ALA A 124 8.11 -7.83 -4.86
CA ALA A 124 9.16 -8.83 -5.05
C ALA A 124 9.49 -9.55 -3.75
N LYS A 125 9.49 -8.84 -2.62
CA LYS A 125 9.74 -9.45 -1.33
C LYS A 125 8.67 -10.48 -0.98
N ARG A 126 7.40 -10.16 -1.24
CA ARG A 126 6.33 -11.11 -1.00
C ARG A 126 6.48 -12.36 -1.85
N ARG A 127 6.85 -12.17 -3.11
CA ARG A 127 7.03 -13.28 -4.03
C ARG A 127 8.12 -14.23 -3.54
N VAL A 128 9.23 -13.67 -3.07
CA VAL A 128 10.32 -14.49 -2.54
C VAL A 128 9.85 -15.27 -1.32
N LEU A 129 9.15 -14.61 -0.41
CA LEU A 129 8.65 -15.28 0.79
C LEU A 129 7.58 -16.31 0.47
N ALA A 130 6.89 -16.16 -0.66
CA ALA A 130 5.83 -17.07 -1.06
C ALA A 130 6.34 -18.30 -1.81
N THR A 131 7.66 -18.46 -1.92
CA THR A 131 8.25 -19.59 -2.62
C THR A 131 8.93 -20.51 -1.59
N PRO A 132 8.14 -21.19 -0.76
CA PRO A 132 8.72 -22.01 0.31
C PRO A 132 9.39 -23.25 -0.22
N GLY A 133 10.32 -23.77 0.54
CA GLY A 133 10.96 -25.02 0.20
C GLY A 133 12.01 -24.93 -0.88
N VAL A 134 12.27 -23.72 -1.27
CA VAL A 134 13.27 -23.50 -2.32
C VAL A 134 14.63 -23.33 -1.69
#